data_9e18c11cff667d6071d4d1e89c8aa672
#
_entry.id   9e18c11cff667d6071d4d1e89c8aa672
#
_cell.length_a   1.000
_cell.length_b   1.000
_cell.length_c   1.000
_cell.angle_alpha   90.00
_cell.angle_beta   90.00
_cell.angle_gamma   90.00
#
_symmetry.space_group_name_H-M   'P 1'
#
loop_
_entity.id
_entity.type
_entity.pdbx_description
1 polymer ?
#
loop_
_entity_poly.entity_id
_entity_poly.type
_entity_poly.pdbx_seq_one_letter_code
_entity_poly.pdbx_strand_id
1 'polypeptide(L)'
;MVVVNLKGEVVEGDYNPSSDTPTHTYLYNHFPKIGGIVHTHSPWAVSFAAAKLDIPAMNTTHADTFFTDIPAADALTKEEIEADYEGNTGKTIVKTFEERGLDYEATPGTLVSQHGPFTWGPTPAKAVYNAKVLEVVAEEDFHTMQMTMDNTQLPQYLLDKHYYRKHGVNAYYGQDNAKSKEHAQHA
;
A
#
# COMPACT_ATOMS: atom_id res chain seq x y z
N MET A 1 2.86 24.45 2.37
CA MET A 1 3.15 23.26 1.54
C MET A 1 4.46 23.55 0.83
N VAL A 2 5.28 22.56 0.57
CA VAL A 2 6.52 22.65 -0.18
C VAL A 2 6.43 21.72 -1.39
N VAL A 3 6.98 22.12 -2.53
CA VAL A 3 7.05 21.30 -3.74
C VAL A 3 8.49 20.88 -3.96
N VAL A 4 8.71 19.58 -4.15
CA VAL A 4 10.00 19.01 -4.49
C VAL A 4 9.93 18.32 -5.86
N ASN A 5 11.03 18.32 -6.59
CA ASN A 5 11.14 17.51 -7.81
C ASN A 5 11.47 16.03 -7.46
N LEU A 6 11.52 15.16 -8.47
CA LEU A 6 11.82 13.75 -8.29
C LEU A 6 13.27 13.45 -7.81
N LYS A 7 14.12 14.46 -7.72
CA LYS A 7 15.45 14.36 -7.09
C LYS A 7 15.44 14.77 -5.62
N GLY A 8 14.27 15.22 -5.09
CA GLY A 8 14.14 15.70 -3.73
C GLY A 8 14.54 17.18 -3.54
N GLU A 9 14.84 17.92 -4.61
CA GLU A 9 15.20 19.34 -4.53
C GLU A 9 13.94 20.20 -4.41
N VAL A 10 13.93 21.16 -3.46
CA VAL A 10 12.80 22.09 -3.30
C VAL A 10 12.74 23.02 -4.50
N VAL A 11 11.59 23.08 -5.17
CA VAL A 11 11.34 23.93 -6.35
C VAL A 11 10.30 25.02 -6.08
N GLU A 12 9.49 24.88 -5.00
CA GLU A 12 8.51 25.87 -4.59
C GLU A 12 8.21 25.78 -3.08
N GLY A 13 8.05 26.92 -2.42
CA GLY A 13 7.70 27.05 -1.00
C GLY A 13 8.91 27.27 -0.09
N ASP A 14 8.62 27.75 1.12
CA ASP A 14 9.64 28.20 2.09
C ASP A 14 9.87 27.22 3.25
N TYR A 15 9.16 26.06 3.24
CA TYR A 15 9.28 25.05 4.28
C TYR A 15 10.29 23.98 3.92
N ASN A 16 10.89 23.38 4.92
CA ASN A 16 11.65 22.14 4.73
C ASN A 16 10.69 21.01 4.34
N PRO A 17 11.04 20.17 3.36
CA PRO A 17 10.28 18.96 3.05
C PRO A 17 10.34 17.97 4.22
N SER A 18 9.43 16.99 4.23
CA SER A 18 9.49 15.87 5.17
C SER A 18 10.83 15.13 5.07
N SER A 19 11.31 14.61 6.19
CA SER A 19 12.47 13.69 6.21
C SER A 19 12.23 12.46 5.33
N ASP A 20 10.96 12.01 5.18
CA ASP A 20 10.60 10.88 4.33
C ASP A 20 10.61 11.19 2.81
N THR A 21 10.95 12.41 2.41
CA THR A 21 11.01 12.79 1.00
C THR A 21 11.86 11.83 0.15
N PRO A 22 13.05 11.35 0.59
CA PRO A 22 13.82 10.37 -0.19
C PRO A 22 13.08 9.06 -0.42
N THR A 23 12.36 8.55 0.58
CA THR A 23 11.49 7.36 0.42
C THR A 23 10.42 7.60 -0.64
N HIS A 24 9.68 8.71 -0.53
CA HIS A 24 8.61 9.05 -1.47
C HIS A 24 9.12 9.22 -2.90
N THR A 25 10.20 9.97 -3.09
CA THR A 25 10.77 10.19 -4.43
C THR A 25 11.32 8.90 -5.03
N TYR A 26 11.89 8.02 -4.21
CA TYR A 26 12.34 6.70 -4.65
C TYR A 26 11.16 5.87 -5.18
N LEU A 27 10.05 5.81 -4.44
CA LEU A 27 8.83 5.09 -4.87
C LEU A 27 8.22 5.69 -6.15
N TYR A 28 8.11 7.01 -6.27
CA TYR A 28 7.64 7.65 -7.52
C TYR A 28 8.50 7.32 -8.73
N ASN A 29 9.81 7.17 -8.54
CA ASN A 29 10.73 6.82 -9.63
C ASN A 29 10.64 5.33 -10.03
N HIS A 30 10.22 4.43 -9.14
CA HIS A 30 10.19 2.99 -9.39
C HIS A 30 8.79 2.43 -9.63
N PHE A 31 7.73 3.11 -9.18
CA PHE A 31 6.33 2.77 -9.38
C PHE A 31 5.63 3.83 -10.26
N PRO A 32 5.84 3.81 -11.59
CA PRO A 32 5.51 4.94 -12.47
C PRO A 32 4.01 5.24 -12.61
N LYS A 33 3.12 4.34 -12.18
CA LYS A 33 1.66 4.53 -12.25
C LYS A 33 1.04 5.09 -10.97
N ILE A 34 1.83 5.38 -9.95
CA ILE A 34 1.31 6.00 -8.73
C ILE A 34 1.30 7.52 -8.85
N GLY A 35 0.24 8.15 -8.33
CA GLY A 35 0.08 9.61 -8.28
C GLY A 35 -0.13 10.14 -6.86
N GLY A 36 -0.07 9.28 -5.86
CA GLY A 36 -0.13 9.65 -4.45
C GLY A 36 0.48 8.58 -3.57
N ILE A 37 1.13 9.00 -2.47
CA ILE A 37 1.68 8.13 -1.44
C ILE A 37 1.26 8.68 -0.09
N VAL A 38 0.92 7.78 0.84
CA VAL A 38 0.65 8.09 2.24
C VAL A 38 1.54 7.24 3.12
N HIS A 39 2.22 7.88 4.05
CA HIS A 39 2.89 7.24 5.17
C HIS A 39 2.22 7.65 6.48
N THR A 40 2.03 6.70 7.38
CA THR A 40 1.45 6.93 8.70
C THR A 40 2.14 6.04 9.74
N HIS A 41 1.91 6.38 11.03
CA HIS A 41 2.19 5.50 12.16
C HIS A 41 0.87 5.03 12.77
N SER A 42 -0.03 4.52 11.94
CA SER A 42 -1.34 4.06 12.38
C SER A 42 -1.21 2.81 13.26
N PRO A 43 -1.92 2.73 14.40
CA PRO A 43 -1.60 1.82 15.50
C PRO A 43 -1.60 0.33 15.14
N TRP A 44 -2.59 -0.12 14.39
CA TRP A 44 -2.73 -1.54 14.05
C TRP A 44 -1.69 -1.97 13.01
N ALA A 45 -1.48 -1.15 11.98
CA ALA A 45 -0.45 -1.40 10.98
C ALA A 45 0.96 -1.40 11.60
N VAL A 46 1.24 -0.45 12.53
CA VAL A 46 2.52 -0.42 13.26
C VAL A 46 2.70 -1.67 14.12
N SER A 47 1.62 -2.24 14.68
CA SER A 47 1.71 -3.48 15.47
C SER A 47 2.19 -4.65 14.63
N PHE A 48 1.67 -4.83 13.40
CA PHE A 48 2.17 -5.82 12.44
C PHE A 48 3.59 -5.51 12.00
N ALA A 49 3.89 -4.26 11.67
CA ALA A 49 5.24 -3.82 11.30
C ALA A 49 6.27 -4.12 12.40
N ALA A 50 5.93 -3.86 13.67
CA ALA A 50 6.79 -4.14 14.83
C ALA A 50 7.00 -5.65 15.03
N ALA A 51 5.97 -6.44 14.76
CA ALA A 51 6.05 -7.91 14.77
C ALA A 51 6.77 -8.49 13.54
N LYS A 52 7.04 -7.67 12.50
CA LYS A 52 7.64 -8.08 11.22
C LYS A 52 6.78 -9.12 10.49
N LEU A 53 5.48 -8.98 10.60
CA LEU A 53 4.49 -9.86 9.99
C LEU A 53 3.77 -9.14 8.85
N ASP A 54 3.54 -9.86 7.76
CA ASP A 54 2.59 -9.46 6.74
C ASP A 54 1.19 -9.36 7.36
N ILE A 55 0.33 -8.49 6.81
CA ILE A 55 -1.11 -8.50 7.13
C ILE A 55 -1.76 -9.50 6.18
N PRO A 56 -2.23 -10.66 6.65
CA PRO A 56 -2.76 -11.70 5.79
C PRO A 56 -4.13 -11.33 5.22
N ALA A 57 -4.48 -11.87 4.06
CA ALA A 57 -5.80 -11.65 3.47
C ALA A 57 -6.84 -12.54 4.15
N MET A 58 -7.47 -12.09 5.23
CA MET A 58 -8.43 -12.87 6.02
C MET A 58 -9.90 -12.53 5.75
N ASN A 59 -10.17 -11.39 5.11
CA ASN A 59 -11.54 -10.94 4.91
C ASN A 59 -11.75 -10.24 3.56
N THR A 60 -13.01 -10.03 3.19
CA THR A 60 -13.38 -9.45 1.90
C THR A 60 -13.13 -7.93 1.81
N THR A 61 -13.00 -7.21 2.93
CA THR A 61 -12.54 -5.82 2.97
C THR A 61 -11.12 -5.72 2.43
N HIS A 62 -10.26 -6.63 2.86
CA HIS A 62 -8.89 -6.78 2.34
C HIS A 62 -8.92 -7.07 0.84
N ALA A 63 -9.63 -8.12 0.43
CA ALA A 63 -9.69 -8.57 -0.96
C ALA A 63 -10.25 -7.52 -1.94
N ASP A 64 -11.09 -6.61 -1.48
CA ASP A 64 -11.62 -5.51 -2.29
C ASP A 64 -10.56 -4.44 -2.65
N THR A 65 -9.38 -4.48 -2.02
CA THR A 65 -8.35 -3.43 -2.19
C THR A 65 -6.96 -4.00 -2.46
N PHE A 66 -6.60 -5.10 -1.81
CA PHE A 66 -5.28 -5.74 -1.90
C PHE A 66 -5.45 -7.17 -2.42
N PHE A 67 -4.71 -7.51 -3.48
CA PHE A 67 -4.82 -8.83 -4.12
C PHE A 67 -4.00 -9.92 -3.43
N THR A 68 -3.05 -9.52 -2.59
CA THR A 68 -2.22 -10.46 -1.81
C THR A 68 -2.22 -10.01 -0.35
N ASP A 69 -1.59 -10.79 0.52
CA ASP A 69 -1.21 -10.30 1.84
C ASP A 69 -0.45 -8.98 1.69
N ILE A 70 -0.65 -8.04 2.61
CA ILE A 70 0.10 -6.77 2.60
C ILE A 70 1.49 -7.07 3.15
N PRO A 71 2.55 -6.94 2.34
CA PRO A 71 3.87 -7.40 2.74
C PRO A 71 4.50 -6.51 3.81
N ALA A 72 5.23 -7.12 4.74
CA ALA A 72 6.20 -6.45 5.58
C ALA A 72 7.58 -6.51 4.89
N ALA A 73 8.13 -5.35 4.56
CA ALA A 73 9.48 -5.24 4.05
C ALA A 73 10.51 -5.61 5.13
N ASP A 74 11.66 -6.12 4.71
CA ASP A 74 12.74 -6.49 5.60
C ASP A 74 13.21 -5.30 6.45
N ALA A 75 13.69 -5.59 7.66
CA ALA A 75 14.33 -4.58 8.49
C ALA A 75 15.66 -4.14 7.85
N LEU A 76 15.91 -2.83 7.88
CA LEU A 76 17.19 -2.28 7.45
C LEU A 76 18.31 -2.73 8.38
N THR A 77 19.50 -2.97 7.82
CA THR A 77 20.71 -3.22 8.58
C THR A 77 21.24 -1.93 9.23
N LYS A 78 22.14 -2.07 10.19
CA LYS A 78 22.78 -0.91 10.82
C LYS A 78 23.49 -0.02 9.77
N GLU A 79 24.19 -0.65 8.85
CA GLU A 79 24.96 0.02 7.80
C GLU A 79 24.03 0.80 6.84
N GLU A 80 22.88 0.26 6.50
CA GLU A 80 21.87 0.94 5.66
C GLU A 80 21.26 2.14 6.37
N ILE A 81 20.99 2.00 7.68
CA ILE A 81 20.45 3.11 8.50
C ILE A 81 21.48 4.24 8.63
N GLU A 82 22.75 3.91 8.89
CA GLU A 82 23.83 4.91 9.05
C GLU A 82 24.18 5.60 7.72
N ALA A 83 24.01 4.91 6.59
CA ALA A 83 24.35 5.45 5.28
C ALA A 83 23.27 6.40 4.72
N ASP A 84 21.99 5.98 4.71
CA ASP A 84 20.87 6.73 4.14
C ASP A 84 19.55 6.05 4.56
N TYR A 85 19.04 6.38 5.74
CA TYR A 85 17.87 5.71 6.32
C TYR A 85 16.63 5.79 5.41
N GLU A 86 16.25 7.00 5.01
CA GLU A 86 15.02 7.23 4.24
C GLU A 86 15.15 6.71 2.80
N GLY A 87 16.30 6.89 2.16
CA GLY A 87 16.54 6.34 0.83
C GLY A 87 16.55 4.82 0.83
N ASN A 88 17.17 4.20 1.84
CA ASN A 88 17.19 2.73 1.97
C ASN A 88 15.81 2.18 2.37
N THR A 89 14.98 2.94 3.08
CA THR A 89 13.57 2.61 3.28
C THR A 89 12.82 2.48 1.95
N GLY A 90 13.00 3.41 1.03
CA GLY A 90 12.42 3.31 -0.31
C GLY A 90 12.93 2.10 -1.09
N LYS A 91 14.24 1.83 -1.02
CA LYS A 91 14.86 0.68 -1.70
C LYS A 91 14.34 -0.66 -1.17
N THR A 92 14.22 -0.82 0.16
CA THR A 92 13.73 -2.08 0.74
C THR A 92 12.27 -2.34 0.38
N ILE A 93 11.44 -1.30 0.26
CA ILE A 93 10.06 -1.43 -0.23
C ILE A 93 10.05 -1.98 -1.66
N VAL A 94 10.77 -1.35 -2.59
CA VAL A 94 10.82 -1.80 -4.00
C VAL A 94 11.38 -3.21 -4.10
N LYS A 95 12.49 -3.48 -3.41
CA LYS A 95 13.11 -4.81 -3.34
C LYS A 95 12.13 -5.89 -2.88
N THR A 96 11.32 -5.61 -1.86
CA THR A 96 10.30 -6.54 -1.36
C THR A 96 9.30 -6.93 -2.45
N PHE A 97 8.83 -5.96 -3.24
CA PHE A 97 7.91 -6.22 -4.35
C PHE A 97 8.56 -7.02 -5.47
N GLU A 98 9.80 -6.69 -5.84
CA GLU A 98 10.56 -7.39 -6.86
C GLU A 98 10.86 -8.84 -6.47
N GLU A 99 11.41 -9.07 -5.27
CA GLU A 99 11.81 -10.40 -4.80
C GLU A 99 10.62 -11.33 -4.56
N ARG A 100 9.47 -10.78 -4.12
CA ARG A 100 8.24 -11.56 -3.92
C ARG A 100 7.37 -11.64 -5.19
N GLY A 101 7.75 -10.98 -6.29
CA GLY A 101 6.99 -10.94 -7.54
C GLY A 101 5.62 -10.30 -7.39
N LEU A 102 5.50 -9.27 -6.53
CA LEU A 102 4.24 -8.59 -6.24
C LEU A 102 3.99 -7.45 -7.23
N ASP A 103 2.73 -7.32 -7.65
CA ASP A 103 2.27 -6.17 -8.42
C ASP A 103 1.86 -5.02 -7.48
N TYR A 104 2.60 -3.92 -7.53
CA TYR A 104 2.34 -2.74 -6.69
C TYR A 104 1.01 -2.04 -7.01
N GLU A 105 0.43 -2.25 -8.19
CA GLU A 105 -0.91 -1.74 -8.51
C GLU A 105 -2.00 -2.62 -7.88
N ALA A 106 -1.77 -3.93 -7.84
CA ALA A 106 -2.71 -4.89 -7.26
C ALA A 106 -2.61 -4.98 -5.73
N THR A 107 -1.45 -4.67 -5.16
CA THR A 107 -1.23 -4.60 -3.71
C THR A 107 -0.64 -3.22 -3.35
N PRO A 108 -1.49 -2.17 -3.28
CA PRO A 108 -1.03 -0.79 -3.19
C PRO A 108 -0.62 -0.37 -1.77
N GLY A 109 0.21 -1.16 -1.11
CA GLY A 109 0.70 -0.87 0.24
C GLY A 109 1.70 -1.89 0.75
N THR A 110 2.44 -1.49 1.77
CA THR A 110 3.45 -2.30 2.45
C THR A 110 3.64 -1.81 3.89
N LEU A 111 4.19 -2.66 4.74
CA LEU A 111 4.71 -2.27 6.04
C LEU A 111 6.23 -2.17 5.95
N VAL A 112 6.82 -1.15 6.55
CA VAL A 112 8.26 -1.11 6.83
C VAL A 112 8.47 -1.66 8.23
N SER A 113 9.30 -2.71 8.33
CA SER A 113 9.57 -3.39 9.60
C SER A 113 9.93 -2.41 10.73
N GLN A 114 9.24 -2.53 11.86
CA GLN A 114 9.44 -1.72 13.07
C GLN A 114 9.19 -0.21 12.86
N HIS A 115 8.53 0.20 11.77
CA HIS A 115 8.27 1.60 11.46
C HIS A 115 6.77 1.85 11.23
N GLY A 116 6.26 1.54 10.05
CA GLY A 116 4.85 1.77 9.75
C GLY A 116 4.50 1.53 8.28
N PRO A 117 3.24 1.75 7.90
CA PRO A 117 2.77 1.50 6.55
C PRO A 117 3.12 2.63 5.59
N PHE A 118 3.38 2.23 4.35
CA PHE A 118 3.32 3.08 3.16
C PHE A 118 2.22 2.54 2.25
N THR A 119 1.36 3.42 1.77
CA THR A 119 0.32 3.09 0.80
C THR A 119 0.35 4.07 -0.35
N TRP A 120 -0.10 3.64 -1.51
CA TRP A 120 -0.09 4.47 -2.71
C TRP A 120 -1.34 4.24 -3.57
N GLY A 121 -1.46 5.02 -4.62
CA GLY A 121 -2.53 4.88 -5.59
C GLY A 121 -2.34 5.84 -6.76
N PRO A 122 -3.16 5.73 -7.81
CA PRO A 122 -3.08 6.61 -8.99
C PRO A 122 -3.41 8.07 -8.67
N THR A 123 -3.98 8.36 -7.50
CA THR A 123 -4.26 9.71 -7.01
C THR A 123 -4.00 9.81 -5.51
N PRO A 124 -3.74 11.01 -4.95
CA PRO A 124 -3.62 11.18 -3.50
C PRO A 124 -4.85 10.70 -2.72
N ALA A 125 -6.06 10.95 -3.22
CA ALA A 125 -7.29 10.49 -2.59
C ALA A 125 -7.36 8.95 -2.52
N LYS A 126 -6.90 8.25 -3.57
CA LYS A 126 -6.86 6.79 -3.57
C LYS A 126 -5.79 6.25 -2.61
N ALA A 127 -4.64 6.91 -2.51
CA ALA A 127 -3.62 6.55 -1.53
C ALA A 127 -4.14 6.67 -0.08
N VAL A 128 -4.88 7.75 0.24
CA VAL A 128 -5.53 7.93 1.55
C VAL A 128 -6.59 6.86 1.81
N TYR A 129 -7.41 6.54 0.80
CA TYR A 129 -8.38 5.44 0.90
C TYR A 129 -7.69 4.10 1.23
N ASN A 130 -6.61 3.78 0.51
CA ASN A 130 -5.85 2.55 0.73
C ASN A 130 -5.20 2.52 2.13
N ALA A 131 -4.70 3.66 2.63
CA ALA A 131 -4.18 3.77 4.00
C ALA A 131 -5.26 3.48 5.05
N LYS A 132 -6.48 4.00 4.84
CA LYS A 132 -7.60 3.73 5.75
C LYS A 132 -8.00 2.25 5.72
N VAL A 133 -8.07 1.63 4.54
CA VAL A 133 -8.40 0.20 4.43
C VAL A 133 -7.32 -0.64 5.07
N LEU A 134 -6.03 -0.34 4.84
CA LEU A 134 -4.91 -1.07 5.44
C LEU A 134 -5.02 -1.08 6.98
N GLU A 135 -5.27 0.06 7.60
CA GLU A 135 -5.42 0.15 9.05
C GLU A 135 -6.62 -0.65 9.57
N VAL A 136 -7.76 -0.61 8.86
CA VAL A 136 -8.96 -1.36 9.24
C VAL A 136 -8.72 -2.87 9.15
N VAL A 137 -8.12 -3.35 8.06
CA VAL A 137 -7.88 -4.81 7.93
C VAL A 137 -6.82 -5.29 8.91
N ALA A 138 -5.82 -4.46 9.26
CA ALA A 138 -4.86 -4.79 10.31
C ALA A 138 -5.56 -4.98 11.67
N GLU A 139 -6.52 -4.12 12.02
CA GLU A 139 -7.32 -4.26 13.24
C GLU A 139 -8.18 -5.54 13.21
N GLU A 140 -8.91 -5.76 12.11
CA GLU A 140 -9.78 -6.93 11.94
C GLU A 140 -8.97 -8.24 12.03
N ASP A 141 -7.81 -8.30 11.39
CA ASP A 141 -6.95 -9.47 11.38
C ASP A 141 -6.31 -9.72 12.75
N PHE A 142 -5.87 -8.68 13.44
CA PHE A 142 -5.39 -8.80 14.81
C PHE A 142 -6.45 -9.44 15.72
N HIS A 143 -7.69 -8.98 15.65
CA HIS A 143 -8.79 -9.57 16.44
C HIS A 143 -9.10 -10.99 15.99
N THR A 144 -9.09 -11.28 14.70
CA THR A 144 -9.31 -12.62 14.17
C THR A 144 -8.27 -13.61 14.70
N MET A 145 -6.99 -13.23 14.67
CA MET A 145 -5.89 -14.04 15.20
C MET A 145 -6.00 -14.32 16.70
N GLN A 146 -6.68 -13.44 17.46
CA GLN A 146 -6.95 -13.69 18.87
C GLN A 146 -8.14 -14.63 19.12
N MET A 147 -9.12 -14.67 18.19
CA MET A 147 -10.30 -15.52 18.33
C MET A 147 -10.05 -16.97 17.91
N THR A 148 -9.09 -17.22 17.03
CA THR A 148 -8.78 -18.56 16.52
C THR A 148 -7.29 -18.73 16.27
N MET A 149 -6.82 -19.97 16.48
CA MET A 149 -5.45 -20.39 16.13
C MET A 149 -5.39 -21.00 14.73
N ASP A 150 -6.54 -21.20 14.08
CA ASP A 150 -6.60 -21.76 12.74
C ASP A 150 -6.21 -20.74 11.69
N ASN A 151 -5.67 -21.22 10.57
CA ASN A 151 -5.44 -20.37 9.41
C ASN A 151 -6.80 -20.00 8.79
N THR A 152 -7.14 -18.71 8.87
CA THR A 152 -8.40 -18.15 8.38
C THR A 152 -8.22 -17.31 7.12
N GLN A 153 -7.11 -17.48 6.40
CA GLN A 153 -6.91 -16.81 5.12
C GLN A 153 -8.05 -17.11 4.13
N LEU A 154 -8.41 -16.11 3.34
CA LEU A 154 -9.39 -16.26 2.29
C LEU A 154 -8.94 -17.34 1.29
N PRO A 155 -9.85 -18.26 0.90
CA PRO A 155 -9.55 -19.10 -0.24
C PRO A 155 -9.43 -18.25 -1.51
N GLN A 156 -8.48 -18.61 -2.38
CA GLN A 156 -8.12 -17.82 -3.57
C GLN A 156 -9.33 -17.45 -4.43
N TYR A 157 -10.28 -18.37 -4.63
CA TYR A 157 -11.49 -18.09 -5.43
C TYR A 157 -12.37 -16.97 -4.85
N LEU A 158 -12.37 -16.76 -3.52
CA LEU A 158 -13.12 -15.70 -2.87
C LEU A 158 -12.36 -14.37 -2.95
N LEU A 159 -11.04 -14.40 -2.77
CA LEU A 159 -10.18 -13.25 -2.99
C LEU A 159 -10.30 -12.73 -4.42
N ASP A 160 -10.17 -13.62 -5.42
CA ASP A 160 -10.32 -13.30 -6.83
C ASP A 160 -11.69 -12.66 -7.13
N LYS A 161 -12.77 -13.26 -6.60
CA LYS A 161 -14.13 -12.76 -6.78
C LYS A 161 -14.30 -11.33 -6.28
N HIS A 162 -13.76 -11.02 -5.10
CA HIS A 162 -13.86 -9.70 -4.50
C HIS A 162 -12.95 -8.69 -5.18
N TYR A 163 -11.72 -9.07 -5.49
CA TYR A 163 -10.79 -8.20 -6.16
C TYR A 163 -11.28 -7.80 -7.56
N TYR A 164 -11.56 -8.79 -8.41
CA TYR A 164 -11.93 -8.52 -9.81
C TYR A 164 -13.30 -7.89 -10.00
N ARG A 165 -14.21 -7.93 -9.02
CA ARG A 165 -15.47 -7.17 -9.11
C ARG A 165 -15.26 -5.66 -9.08
N LYS A 166 -14.10 -5.19 -8.53
CA LYS A 166 -13.73 -3.77 -8.41
C LYS A 166 -12.61 -3.36 -9.36
N HIS A 167 -11.80 -4.30 -9.81
CA HIS A 167 -10.59 -4.04 -10.55
C HIS A 167 -10.61 -4.77 -11.91
N GLY A 168 -9.97 -4.15 -12.93
CA GLY A 168 -9.85 -4.72 -14.25
C GLY A 168 -11.03 -4.41 -15.19
N VAL A 169 -10.95 -4.99 -16.40
CA VAL A 169 -11.87 -4.68 -17.51
C VAL A 169 -13.32 -5.13 -17.30
N ASN A 170 -13.53 -6.10 -16.41
CA ASN A 170 -14.85 -6.66 -16.11
C ASN A 170 -15.38 -6.20 -14.74
N ALA A 171 -14.81 -5.16 -14.15
CA ALA A 171 -15.25 -4.63 -12.87
C ALA A 171 -16.69 -4.09 -12.97
N TYR A 172 -17.53 -4.44 -11.99
CA TYR A 172 -18.95 -4.08 -11.98
C TYR A 172 -19.41 -3.45 -10.67
N TYR A 173 -18.52 -3.31 -9.69
CA TYR A 173 -18.82 -2.76 -8.37
C TYR A 173 -17.79 -1.71 -7.94
N GLY A 174 -18.26 -0.64 -7.26
CA GLY A 174 -17.38 0.41 -6.75
C GLY A 174 -16.77 1.31 -7.81
N GLN A 175 -17.27 1.25 -9.05
CA GLN A 175 -16.83 2.10 -10.15
C GLN A 175 -17.59 3.42 -10.16
N ASP A 176 -16.96 4.51 -10.59
CA ASP A 176 -17.66 5.72 -11.02
C ASP A 176 -18.37 5.40 -12.35
N ASN A 177 -19.63 5.00 -12.24
CA ASN A 177 -20.49 4.56 -13.35
C ASN A 177 -20.86 5.67 -14.36
N ALA A 178 -20.18 6.81 -14.37
CA ALA A 178 -20.42 7.87 -15.34
C ALA A 178 -20.12 7.45 -16.78
N LYS A 179 -19.20 6.52 -16.99
CA LYS A 179 -18.81 6.07 -18.35
C LYS A 179 -19.54 4.82 -18.87
N SER A 180 -20.14 4.01 -17.99
CA SER A 180 -20.81 2.77 -18.41
C SER A 180 -22.25 3.01 -18.93
N LYS A 181 -22.84 4.16 -18.69
CA LYS A 181 -24.20 4.50 -19.20
C LYS A 181 -24.21 4.97 -20.65
N GLU A 182 -23.10 5.45 -21.19
CA GLU A 182 -23.04 5.88 -22.60
C GLU A 182 -22.96 4.71 -23.60
N HIS A 183 -22.42 3.56 -23.17
CA HIS A 183 -22.31 2.37 -24.05
C HIS A 183 -23.58 1.51 -24.10
N ALA A 184 -24.50 1.67 -23.13
CA ALA A 184 -25.76 0.93 -23.09
C ALA A 184 -26.92 1.62 -23.85
N GLN A 185 -26.72 2.83 -24.35
CA GLN A 185 -27.73 3.57 -25.13
C GLN A 185 -27.51 3.50 -26.65
N HIS A 186 -26.45 2.79 -27.08
CA HIS A 186 -26.15 2.61 -28.52
C HIS A 186 -25.95 1.14 -28.93
N ALA A 187 -26.57 0.20 -28.20
CA ALA A 187 -26.63 -1.20 -28.57
C ALA A 187 -28.07 -1.64 -28.81
#